data_0102fde5dfa1e7cb0563c8e6704ef3ca
#
_entry.id   0102fde5dfa1e7cb0563c8e6704ef3ca
#
_cell.length_a   1.000
_cell.length_b   1.000
_cell.length_c   1.000
_cell.angle_alpha   90.00
_cell.angle_beta   90.00
_cell.angle_gamma   90.00
#
_symmetry.space_group_name_H-M   'P 1'
#
loop_
_entity.id
_entity.type
_entity.pdbx_description
1 polymer ?
#
loop_
_entity_poly.entity_id
_entity_poly.type
_entity_poly.pdbx_seq_one_letter_code
_entity_poly.pdbx_strand_id
1 'polypeptide(L)'
;FYPSAEMTPGRLNIFDFSNFKVMVDFAHNPDGFRGIRDFMASIDSPNKIGIITGTGDRRDSDLLELGSLSAQMFDHIIISQRKFLRGRTAEEIVGLLIEGIKSHNPQASYEYIPDSVEPLKHALGKRTDNCFICALSDVLDKPLEMIPKFQEKESQGKL
;
A
#
# COMPACT_ATOMS: atom_id res chain seq x y z
N PHE A 1 -17.18 5.91 -11.57
CA PHE A 1 -17.76 5.74 -10.23
C PHE A 1 -16.82 4.91 -9.37
N TYR A 2 -16.42 5.45 -8.24
CA TYR A 2 -15.63 4.72 -7.25
C TYR A 2 -16.48 4.46 -6.01
N PRO A 3 -16.47 3.23 -5.46
CA PRO A 3 -17.22 2.94 -4.24
C PRO A 3 -16.69 3.79 -3.07
N SER A 4 -17.61 4.37 -2.31
CA SER A 4 -17.23 5.07 -1.07
C SER A 4 -16.90 4.08 0.04
N ALA A 5 -16.12 4.53 1.02
CA ALA A 5 -15.81 3.73 2.20
C ALA A 5 -17.05 3.35 3.02
N GLU A 6 -18.12 4.14 2.93
CA GLU A 6 -19.41 3.86 3.57
C GLU A 6 -20.17 2.74 2.85
N MET A 7 -20.06 2.66 1.51
CA MET A 7 -20.76 1.65 0.70
C MET A 7 -20.01 0.31 0.68
N THR A 8 -18.70 0.35 0.45
CA THR A 8 -17.84 -0.83 0.36
C THR A 8 -16.50 -0.55 1.04
N PRO A 9 -16.45 -0.61 2.39
CA PRO A 9 -15.22 -0.33 3.11
C PRO A 9 -14.08 -1.25 2.66
N GLY A 10 -12.92 -0.67 2.33
CA GLY A 10 -11.72 -1.41 1.95
C GLY A 10 -11.72 -1.96 0.51
N ARG A 11 -12.58 -1.45 -0.37
CA ARG A 11 -12.62 -1.83 -1.79
C ARG A 11 -12.49 -0.61 -2.67
N LEU A 12 -11.28 -0.38 -3.22
CA LEU A 12 -10.98 0.76 -4.10
C LEU A 12 -11.48 2.09 -3.53
N ASN A 13 -11.34 2.29 -2.23
CA ASN A 13 -11.78 3.54 -1.61
C ASN A 13 -10.74 4.62 -1.85
N ILE A 14 -11.10 5.61 -2.66
CA ILE A 14 -10.25 6.73 -3.03
C ILE A 14 -10.67 7.98 -2.27
N PHE A 15 -9.71 8.60 -1.62
CA PHE A 15 -9.88 9.83 -0.84
C PHE A 15 -9.08 10.96 -1.48
N ASP A 16 -9.76 12.05 -1.78
CA ASP A 16 -9.15 13.23 -2.38
C ASP A 16 -8.54 14.15 -1.32
N PHE A 17 -7.33 14.59 -1.59
CA PHE A 17 -6.65 15.69 -0.92
C PHE A 17 -6.44 16.82 -1.95
N SER A 18 -5.95 17.98 -1.53
CA SER A 18 -5.87 19.15 -2.42
C SER A 18 -4.97 18.91 -3.65
N ASN A 19 -3.86 18.18 -3.48
CA ASN A 19 -2.89 17.94 -4.54
C ASN A 19 -2.38 16.50 -4.63
N PHE A 20 -3.05 15.55 -3.99
CA PHE A 20 -2.74 14.12 -4.06
C PHE A 20 -3.99 13.29 -3.74
N LYS A 21 -3.88 11.97 -3.91
CA LYS A 21 -4.95 11.02 -3.57
C LYS A 21 -4.40 9.88 -2.74
N VAL A 22 -5.27 9.31 -1.91
CA VAL A 22 -5.00 8.09 -1.15
C VAL A 22 -6.05 7.05 -1.49
N MET A 23 -5.63 5.86 -1.86
CA MET A 23 -6.50 4.71 -2.06
C MET A 23 -6.25 3.65 -1.00
N VAL A 24 -7.31 3.01 -0.55
CA VAL A 24 -7.28 1.89 0.40
C VAL A 24 -8.01 0.72 -0.19
N ASP A 25 -7.38 -0.46 -0.18
CA ASP A 25 -7.98 -1.70 -0.67
C ASP A 25 -7.54 -2.91 0.15
N PHE A 26 -8.43 -3.92 0.28
CA PHE A 26 -8.18 -5.17 1.00
C PHE A 26 -7.27 -6.16 0.26
N ALA A 27 -6.82 -5.87 -0.94
CA ALA A 27 -5.99 -6.79 -1.70
C ALA A 27 -4.79 -7.26 -0.86
N HIS A 28 -4.61 -8.58 -0.77
CA HIS A 28 -3.55 -9.22 0.02
C HIS A 28 -3.11 -10.56 -0.59
N ASN A 29 -3.54 -10.86 -1.80
CA ASN A 29 -3.14 -12.03 -2.58
C ASN A 29 -2.81 -11.65 -4.02
N PRO A 30 -2.15 -12.54 -4.80
CA PRO A 30 -1.75 -12.22 -6.18
C PRO A 30 -2.91 -11.79 -7.08
N ASP A 31 -4.06 -12.44 -7.01
CA ASP A 31 -5.21 -12.07 -7.84
C ASP A 31 -5.72 -10.66 -7.54
N GLY A 32 -5.82 -10.33 -6.24
CA GLY A 32 -6.17 -8.98 -5.81
C GLY A 32 -5.17 -7.93 -6.30
N PHE A 33 -3.88 -8.22 -6.17
CA PHE A 33 -2.81 -7.34 -6.64
C PHE A 33 -2.81 -7.16 -8.16
N ARG A 34 -3.13 -8.20 -8.95
CA ARG A 34 -3.29 -8.06 -10.41
C ARG A 34 -4.41 -7.10 -10.77
N GLY A 35 -5.55 -7.17 -10.08
CA GLY A 35 -6.65 -6.23 -10.26
C GLY A 35 -6.24 -4.80 -9.93
N ILE A 36 -5.52 -4.60 -8.82
CA ILE A 36 -4.98 -3.29 -8.45
C ILE A 36 -3.96 -2.80 -9.47
N ARG A 37 -3.07 -3.67 -9.95
CA ARG A 37 -2.10 -3.31 -10.99
C ARG A 37 -2.78 -2.78 -12.24
N ASP A 38 -3.80 -3.45 -12.72
CA ASP A 38 -4.54 -3.04 -13.91
C ASP A 38 -5.24 -1.69 -13.69
N PHE A 39 -5.81 -1.50 -12.50
CA PHE A 39 -6.38 -0.21 -12.11
C PHE A 39 -5.30 0.90 -12.04
N MET A 40 -4.18 0.63 -11.38
CA MET A 40 -3.07 1.60 -11.23
C MET A 40 -2.46 1.99 -12.57
N ALA A 41 -2.48 1.11 -13.57
CA ALA A 41 -2.02 1.44 -14.93
C ALA A 41 -2.86 2.54 -15.58
N SER A 42 -4.13 2.70 -15.19
CA SER A 42 -5.01 3.77 -15.67
C SER A 42 -4.85 5.09 -14.91
N ILE A 43 -4.14 5.09 -13.80
CA ILE A 43 -3.92 6.29 -12.97
C ILE A 43 -2.78 7.11 -13.56
N ASP A 44 -3.07 8.35 -13.92
CA ASP A 44 -2.07 9.33 -14.35
C ASP A 44 -1.52 10.05 -13.11
N SER A 45 -0.38 9.60 -12.65
CA SER A 45 0.32 10.20 -11.50
C SER A 45 1.83 10.09 -11.70
N PRO A 46 2.58 11.18 -11.46
CA PRO A 46 4.04 11.18 -11.60
C PRO A 46 4.75 10.38 -10.51
N ASN A 47 4.07 10.07 -9.40
CA ASN A 47 4.65 9.35 -8.27
C ASN A 47 3.59 8.48 -7.59
N LYS A 48 3.72 7.17 -7.72
CA LYS A 48 2.84 6.18 -7.13
C LYS A 48 3.55 5.49 -5.97
N ILE A 49 3.01 5.66 -4.76
CA ILE A 49 3.56 5.10 -3.53
C ILE A 49 2.65 3.97 -3.07
N GLY A 50 3.20 2.77 -2.92
CA GLY A 50 2.48 1.61 -2.41
C GLY A 50 2.85 1.28 -0.97
N ILE A 51 1.86 0.96 -0.14
CA ILE A 51 2.06 0.36 1.17
C ILE A 51 1.57 -1.08 1.06
N ILE A 52 2.46 -2.05 1.30
CA ILE A 52 2.14 -3.47 1.18
C ILE A 52 2.46 -4.23 2.45
N THR A 53 1.74 -5.32 2.66
CA THR A 53 1.92 -6.23 3.79
C THR A 53 1.80 -7.67 3.28
N GLY A 54 2.65 -8.56 3.75
CA GLY A 54 2.51 -9.99 3.51
C GLY A 54 1.77 -10.68 4.66
N THR A 55 1.11 -11.79 4.39
CA THR A 55 0.49 -12.65 5.41
C THR A 55 1.22 -13.98 5.50
N GLY A 56 1.43 -14.47 6.72
CA GLY A 56 2.26 -15.66 6.97
C GLY A 56 1.66 -16.98 6.52
N ASP A 57 0.38 -17.02 6.20
CA ASP A 57 -0.33 -18.20 5.68
C ASP A 57 -0.27 -18.32 4.14
N ARG A 58 0.44 -17.42 3.47
CA ARG A 58 0.65 -17.46 2.02
C ARG A 58 1.85 -18.33 1.67
N ARG A 59 1.81 -18.95 0.49
CA ARG A 59 2.96 -19.69 -0.07
C ARG A 59 4.10 -18.72 -0.40
N ASP A 60 5.32 -19.22 -0.41
CA ASP A 60 6.48 -18.42 -0.82
C ASP A 60 6.27 -17.81 -2.20
N SER A 61 5.75 -18.61 -3.15
CA SER A 61 5.44 -18.14 -4.51
C SER A 61 4.44 -17.00 -4.54
N ASP A 62 3.46 -16.97 -3.63
CA ASP A 62 2.49 -15.88 -3.53
C ASP A 62 3.16 -14.61 -3.02
N LEU A 63 4.01 -14.69 -2.00
CA LEU A 63 4.74 -13.54 -1.46
C LEU A 63 5.74 -12.96 -2.47
N LEU A 64 6.45 -13.83 -3.18
CA LEU A 64 7.32 -13.42 -4.30
C LEU A 64 6.52 -12.67 -5.38
N GLU A 65 5.36 -13.18 -5.74
CA GLU A 65 4.51 -12.55 -6.75
C GLU A 65 3.93 -11.21 -6.27
N LEU A 66 3.53 -11.07 -4.99
CA LEU A 66 3.11 -9.80 -4.41
C LEU A 66 4.22 -8.75 -4.54
N GLY A 67 5.46 -9.12 -4.25
CA GLY A 67 6.61 -8.23 -4.43
C GLY A 67 6.80 -7.81 -5.87
N SER A 68 6.78 -8.75 -6.80
CA SER A 68 6.92 -8.50 -8.24
C SER A 68 5.81 -7.58 -8.77
N LEU A 69 4.57 -7.85 -8.42
CA LEU A 69 3.43 -7.02 -8.80
C LEU A 69 3.52 -5.60 -8.22
N SER A 70 4.01 -5.48 -6.99
CA SER A 70 4.23 -4.15 -6.37
C SER A 70 5.25 -3.33 -7.15
N ALA A 71 6.34 -3.95 -7.59
CA ALA A 71 7.36 -3.27 -8.40
C ALA A 71 6.84 -2.86 -9.80
N GLN A 72 5.80 -3.52 -10.30
CA GLN A 72 5.13 -3.15 -11.56
C GLN A 72 4.22 -1.92 -11.40
N MET A 73 3.66 -1.69 -10.19
CA MET A 73 2.65 -0.67 -9.93
C MET A 73 3.20 0.62 -9.34
N PHE A 74 4.24 0.54 -8.50
CA PHE A 74 4.66 1.63 -7.64
C PHE A 74 6.06 2.11 -7.96
N ASP A 75 6.24 3.42 -7.87
CA ASP A 75 7.55 4.08 -7.96
C ASP A 75 8.33 3.94 -6.65
N HIS A 76 7.62 3.90 -5.51
CA HIS A 76 8.20 3.63 -4.19
C HIS A 76 7.31 2.67 -3.41
N ILE A 77 7.92 1.69 -2.75
CA ILE A 77 7.22 0.65 -2.00
C ILE A 77 7.58 0.72 -0.52
N ILE A 78 6.57 0.87 0.33
CA ILE A 78 6.72 0.79 1.78
C ILE A 78 6.23 -0.58 2.21
N ILE A 79 7.12 -1.40 2.73
CA ILE A 79 6.77 -2.71 3.31
C ILE A 79 6.51 -2.49 4.79
N SER A 80 5.26 -2.73 5.21
CA SER A 80 4.83 -2.64 6.60
C SER A 80 4.40 -4.01 7.09
N GLN A 81 5.22 -4.64 7.92
CA GLN A 81 4.94 -5.99 8.42
C GLN A 81 4.42 -5.92 9.86
N ARG A 82 3.25 -6.53 10.09
CA ARG A 82 2.63 -6.61 11.41
C ARG A 82 3.08 -7.86 12.16
N LYS A 83 2.80 -7.87 13.48
CA LYS A 83 3.18 -8.98 14.38
C LYS A 83 2.44 -10.28 14.14
N PHE A 84 1.28 -10.25 13.49
CA PHE A 84 0.49 -11.46 13.26
C PHE A 84 1.05 -12.22 12.05
N LEU A 85 1.91 -13.20 12.33
CA LEU A 85 2.77 -13.81 11.31
C LEU A 85 2.35 -15.23 10.93
N ARG A 86 1.32 -15.79 11.57
CA ARG A 86 0.75 -17.12 11.25
C ARG A 86 1.82 -18.20 11.02
N GLY A 87 2.82 -18.26 11.94
CA GLY A 87 3.87 -19.26 11.93
C GLY A 87 5.15 -18.90 11.16
N ARG A 88 5.24 -17.69 10.56
CA ARG A 88 6.47 -17.17 9.94
C ARG A 88 7.04 -16.00 10.72
N THR A 89 8.30 -15.70 10.52
CA THR A 89 8.91 -14.47 11.03
C THR A 89 8.67 -13.29 10.09
N ALA A 90 8.75 -12.08 10.61
CA ALA A 90 8.67 -10.87 9.79
C ALA A 90 9.78 -10.84 8.74
N GLU A 91 10.97 -11.26 9.12
CA GLU A 91 12.16 -11.32 8.24
C GLU A 91 11.93 -12.24 7.05
N GLU A 92 11.30 -13.41 7.26
CA GLU A 92 10.98 -14.34 6.17
C GLU A 92 9.99 -13.71 5.17
N ILE A 93 8.90 -13.12 5.68
CA ILE A 93 7.88 -12.50 4.83
C ILE A 93 8.48 -11.31 4.06
N VAL A 94 9.15 -10.41 4.75
CA VAL A 94 9.77 -9.23 4.16
C VAL A 94 10.85 -9.64 3.15
N GLY A 95 11.64 -10.65 3.46
CA GLY A 95 12.67 -11.18 2.56
C GLY A 95 12.08 -11.66 1.23
N LEU A 96 10.97 -12.41 1.25
CA LEU A 96 10.28 -12.88 0.06
C LEU A 96 9.66 -11.74 -0.75
N LEU A 97 9.06 -10.76 -0.09
CA LEU A 97 8.55 -9.56 -0.77
C LEU A 97 9.67 -8.79 -1.47
N ILE A 98 10.79 -8.57 -0.80
CA ILE A 98 11.96 -7.89 -1.39
C ILE A 98 12.54 -8.69 -2.56
N GLU A 99 12.66 -9.99 -2.43
CA GLU A 99 13.12 -10.87 -3.51
C GLU A 99 12.21 -10.73 -4.74
N GLY A 100 10.90 -10.74 -4.54
CA GLY A 100 9.92 -10.52 -5.61
C GLY A 100 10.04 -9.14 -6.25
N ILE A 101 10.22 -8.08 -5.46
CA ILE A 101 10.45 -6.71 -5.95
C ILE A 101 11.68 -6.68 -6.86
N LYS A 102 12.79 -7.20 -6.38
CA LYS A 102 14.07 -7.19 -7.10
C LYS A 102 14.05 -8.08 -8.34
N SER A 103 13.27 -9.15 -8.34
CA SER A 103 13.14 -10.04 -9.50
C SER A 103 12.51 -9.33 -10.70
N HIS A 104 11.59 -8.39 -10.45
CA HIS A 104 10.99 -7.57 -11.49
C HIS A 104 11.87 -6.36 -11.84
N ASN A 105 12.35 -5.66 -10.82
CA ASN A 105 13.19 -4.46 -11.01
C ASN A 105 14.29 -4.41 -9.94
N PRO A 106 15.54 -4.76 -10.27
CA PRO A 106 16.65 -4.71 -9.33
C PRO A 106 16.94 -3.30 -8.78
N GLN A 107 16.46 -2.25 -9.46
CA GLN A 107 16.63 -0.84 -9.08
C GLN A 107 15.38 -0.24 -8.42
N ALA A 108 14.40 -1.08 -8.07
CA ALA A 108 13.18 -0.60 -7.43
C ALA A 108 13.46 0.12 -6.12
N SER A 109 12.74 1.22 -5.89
CA SER A 109 12.80 1.96 -4.63
C SER A 109 11.86 1.32 -3.62
N TYR A 110 12.38 0.85 -2.52
CA TYR A 110 11.58 0.28 -1.42
C TYR A 110 12.22 0.54 -0.07
N GLU A 111 11.40 0.44 0.96
CA GLU A 111 11.85 0.47 2.36
C GLU A 111 10.99 -0.47 3.21
N TYR A 112 11.58 -1.03 4.25
CA TYR A 112 10.85 -1.72 5.31
C TYR A 112 10.78 -0.84 6.54
N ILE A 113 9.57 -0.65 7.07
CA ILE A 113 9.35 0.12 8.29
C ILE A 113 8.90 -0.81 9.43
N PRO A 114 9.32 -0.55 10.68
CA PRO A 114 8.87 -1.31 11.84
C PRO A 114 7.34 -1.21 12.03
N ASP A 115 6.75 -2.23 12.66
CA ASP A 115 5.32 -2.26 12.97
C ASP A 115 4.87 -1.17 13.97
N SER A 116 5.83 -0.55 14.67
CA SER A 116 5.59 0.63 15.53
C SER A 116 5.39 1.94 14.74
N VAL A 117 5.81 1.95 13.47
CA VAL A 117 5.63 3.11 12.59
C VAL A 117 4.30 2.99 11.87
N GLU A 118 3.51 4.05 11.90
CA GLU A 118 2.23 4.08 11.20
C GLU A 118 2.48 4.30 9.70
N PRO A 119 2.18 3.30 8.84
CA PRO A 119 2.62 3.32 7.45
C PRO A 119 1.97 4.42 6.61
N LEU A 120 0.70 4.73 6.84
CA LEU A 120 0.03 5.79 6.08
C LEU A 120 0.62 7.17 6.41
N LYS A 121 0.87 7.43 7.69
CA LYS A 121 1.53 8.68 8.12
C LYS A 121 2.94 8.80 7.56
N HIS A 122 3.66 7.69 7.50
CA HIS A 122 5.00 7.63 6.91
C HIS A 122 4.94 7.93 5.40
N ALA A 123 3.99 7.33 4.68
CA ALA A 123 3.78 7.59 3.25
C ALA A 123 3.39 9.05 2.98
N LEU A 124 2.54 9.64 3.83
CA LEU A 124 2.18 11.04 3.72
C LEU A 124 3.40 11.98 3.84
N GLY A 125 4.39 11.61 4.65
CA GLY A 125 5.64 12.35 4.75
C GLY A 125 6.51 12.32 3.48
N LYS A 126 6.26 11.36 2.58
CA LYS A 126 6.97 11.21 1.30
C LYS A 126 6.17 11.71 0.10
N ARG A 127 4.99 12.27 0.33
CA ARG A 127 4.12 12.73 -0.75
C ARG A 127 4.76 13.86 -1.56
N THR A 128 4.47 13.87 -2.84
CA THR A 128 4.79 14.93 -3.77
C THR A 128 3.51 15.41 -4.45
N ASP A 129 3.58 16.53 -5.17
CA ASP A 129 2.42 17.04 -5.90
C ASP A 129 1.92 16.00 -6.91
N ASN A 130 0.61 15.82 -6.94
CA ASN A 130 -0.10 14.87 -7.81
C ASN A 130 0.28 13.40 -7.57
N CYS A 131 0.84 13.05 -6.40
CA CYS A 131 1.13 11.67 -6.09
C CYS A 131 -0.15 10.87 -5.80
N PHE A 132 -0.05 9.55 -5.94
CA PHE A 132 -1.08 8.60 -5.64
C PHE A 132 -0.55 7.58 -4.62
N ILE A 133 -1.10 7.60 -3.42
CA ILE A 133 -0.73 6.67 -2.34
C ILE A 133 -1.75 5.54 -2.31
N CYS A 134 -1.29 4.30 -2.34
CA CYS A 134 -2.12 3.12 -2.32
C CYS A 134 -1.77 2.23 -1.11
N ALA A 135 -2.70 2.05 -0.19
CA ALA A 135 -2.54 1.17 0.96
C ALA A 135 -3.25 -0.16 0.71
N LEU A 136 -2.49 -1.24 0.58
CA LEU A 136 -2.97 -2.60 0.36
C LEU A 136 -2.74 -3.43 1.63
N SER A 137 -3.82 -3.85 2.29
CA SER A 137 -3.74 -4.61 3.53
C SER A 137 -5.03 -5.37 3.80
N ASP A 138 -4.94 -6.48 4.49
CA ASP A 138 -6.08 -7.20 5.05
C ASP A 138 -6.62 -6.58 6.35
N VAL A 139 -5.96 -5.52 6.87
CA VAL A 139 -6.37 -4.80 8.08
C VAL A 139 -6.41 -3.30 7.80
N LEU A 140 -7.60 -2.78 7.55
CA LEU A 140 -7.82 -1.40 7.08
C LEU A 140 -8.54 -0.49 8.08
N ASP A 141 -8.93 -0.98 9.25
CA ASP A 141 -9.68 -0.19 10.23
C ASP A 141 -8.96 1.11 10.56
N LYS A 142 -7.66 1.01 10.88
CA LYS A 142 -6.85 2.17 11.25
C LYS A 142 -6.67 3.17 10.10
N PRO A 143 -6.27 2.76 8.88
CA PRO A 143 -6.24 3.68 7.75
C PRO A 143 -7.56 4.38 7.47
N LEU A 144 -8.68 3.64 7.48
CA LEU A 144 -9.99 4.20 7.22
C LEU A 144 -10.44 5.20 8.28
N GLU A 145 -10.02 5.04 9.55
CA GLU A 145 -10.27 6.02 10.62
C GLU A 145 -9.37 7.25 10.50
N MET A 146 -8.13 7.07 10.06
CA MET A 146 -7.14 8.14 10.03
C MET A 146 -7.32 9.11 8.85
N ILE A 147 -7.73 8.60 7.70
CA ILE A 147 -7.81 9.41 6.46
C ILE A 147 -8.72 10.63 6.62
N PRO A 148 -9.95 10.52 7.15
CA PRO A 148 -10.79 11.70 7.39
C PRO A 148 -10.15 12.72 8.30
N LYS A 149 -9.40 12.28 9.31
CA LYS A 149 -8.68 13.16 10.23
C LYS A 149 -7.54 13.91 9.53
N PHE A 150 -6.86 13.26 8.58
CA PHE A 150 -5.83 13.90 7.77
C PHE A 150 -6.45 14.91 6.80
N GLN A 151 -7.59 14.61 6.19
CA GLN A 151 -8.30 15.55 5.33
C GLN A 151 -8.74 16.79 6.10
N GLU A 152 -9.21 16.62 7.34
CA GLU A 152 -9.54 17.74 8.22
C GLU A 152 -8.32 18.59 8.55
N LYS A 153 -7.19 17.96 8.88
CA LYS A 153 -5.93 18.67 9.11
C LYS A 153 -5.47 19.45 7.88
N GLU A 154 -5.61 18.88 6.70
CA GLU A 154 -5.27 19.56 5.46
C GLU A 154 -6.14 20.81 5.26
N SER A 155 -7.45 20.71 5.48
CA SER A 155 -8.35 21.85 5.37
C SER A 155 -8.02 22.99 6.34
N GLN A 156 -7.36 22.67 7.45
CA GLN A 156 -6.87 23.62 8.46
C GLN A 156 -5.42 24.09 8.20
N GLY A 157 -4.78 23.64 7.09
CA GLY A 157 -3.38 23.93 6.81
C GLY A 157 -2.37 23.28 7.77
N LYS A 158 -2.73 22.15 8.39
CA LYS A 158 -1.94 21.45 9.44
C LYS A 158 -1.40 20.09 9.01
N LEU A 159 -1.57 19.67 7.77
CA LEU A 159 -1.08 18.40 7.27
C LEU A 159 0.35 18.49 6.72
#